data_6ab7a67fc44a7c887527e706a646f01e
#
_entry.id   6ab7a67fc44a7c887527e706a646f01e
#
_cell.length_a   1.000
_cell.length_b   1.000
_cell.length_c   1.000
_cell.angle_alpha   90.00
_cell.angle_beta   90.00
_cell.angle_gamma   90.00
#
_symmetry.space_group_name_H-M   'P 1'
#
loop_
_entity.id
_entity.type
_entity.pdbx_description
1 polymer ?
#
loop_
_entity_poly.entity_id
_entity_poly.type
_entity_poly.pdbx_seq_one_letter_code
_entity_poly.pdbx_strand_id
1 'polypeptide(L)'
;MSSSIFAAVEMAPRDPILGLNEAFNADTRTTKVNLGVGVYFDDNGKIPLLAAVKAAEEARLKAAPPRGYQPIEGPAAYNNAVQSLLLGKDSPLIANGQVVTAQALGGTGA
;
A
#
# COMPACT_ATOMS: atom_id res chain seq x y z
N MET A 1 29.35 -18.36 34.81
CA MET A 1 28.19 -18.22 33.91
C MET A 1 27.98 -16.73 33.70
N SER A 2 28.17 -16.23 32.49
CA SER A 2 27.90 -14.79 32.22
C SER A 2 26.38 -14.61 32.14
N SER A 3 25.81 -13.90 33.09
CA SER A 3 24.40 -13.50 33.02
C SER A 3 24.25 -12.42 31.98
N SER A 4 23.35 -12.63 31.00
CA SER A 4 23.00 -11.59 30.03
C SER A 4 22.48 -10.35 30.73
N ILE A 5 22.88 -9.16 30.30
CA ILE A 5 22.32 -7.88 30.80
C ILE A 5 20.80 -7.75 30.56
N PHE A 6 20.25 -8.60 29.67
CA PHE A 6 18.83 -8.66 29.34
C PHE A 6 18.07 -9.78 30.09
N ALA A 7 18.72 -10.48 31.04
CA ALA A 7 18.10 -11.63 31.73
C ALA A 7 16.82 -11.27 32.50
N ALA A 8 16.65 -10.01 32.91
CA ALA A 8 15.48 -9.53 33.65
C ALA A 8 14.38 -8.92 32.72
N VAL A 9 14.62 -8.87 31.41
CA VAL A 9 13.66 -8.33 30.45
C VAL A 9 12.70 -9.45 30.04
N GLU A 10 11.42 -9.26 30.33
CA GLU A 10 10.39 -10.21 29.88
C GLU A 10 10.27 -10.19 28.33
N MET A 11 10.06 -11.37 27.76
CA MET A 11 9.78 -11.49 26.33
C MET A 11 8.44 -10.80 26.01
N ALA A 12 8.48 -9.85 25.08
CA ALA A 12 7.27 -9.21 24.59
C ALA A 12 6.32 -10.24 23.93
N PRO A 13 5.00 -10.04 24.02
CA PRO A 13 4.06 -10.86 23.27
C PRO A 13 4.30 -10.73 21.76
N ARG A 14 3.89 -11.74 21.01
CA ARG A 14 3.95 -11.66 19.54
C ARG A 14 3.07 -10.52 19.05
N ASP A 15 3.51 -9.90 17.94
CA ASP A 15 2.71 -8.86 17.28
C ASP A 15 1.32 -9.43 16.90
N PRO A 16 0.23 -8.77 17.28
CA PRO A 16 -1.13 -9.30 17.07
C PRO A 16 -1.55 -9.32 15.60
N ILE A 17 -0.91 -8.53 14.73
CA ILE A 17 -1.22 -8.45 13.30
C ILE A 17 -0.26 -9.33 12.51
N LEU A 18 1.04 -9.09 12.63
CA LEU A 18 2.06 -9.84 11.88
C LEU A 18 2.19 -11.27 12.37
N GLY A 19 1.95 -11.52 13.65
CA GLY A 19 1.91 -12.87 14.24
C GLY A 19 0.83 -13.77 13.65
N LEU A 20 -0.27 -13.21 13.10
CA LEU A 20 -1.28 -13.97 12.36
C LEU A 20 -0.71 -14.62 11.10
N ASN A 21 0.18 -13.93 10.40
CA ASN A 21 0.84 -14.48 9.21
C ASN A 21 1.78 -15.63 9.56
N GLU A 22 2.50 -15.52 10.68
CA GLU A 22 3.34 -16.62 11.20
C GLU A 22 2.46 -17.83 11.56
N ALA A 23 1.35 -17.63 12.26
CA ALA A 23 0.42 -18.68 12.63
C ALA A 23 -0.22 -19.34 11.40
N PHE A 24 -0.62 -18.55 10.39
CA PHE A 24 -1.12 -19.06 9.12
C PHE A 24 -0.08 -19.93 8.40
N ASN A 25 1.17 -19.53 8.35
CA ASN A 25 2.23 -20.28 7.69
C ASN A 25 2.56 -21.59 8.43
N ALA A 26 2.47 -21.57 9.75
CA ALA A 26 2.70 -22.76 10.59
C ALA A 26 1.53 -23.76 10.57
N ASP A 27 0.33 -23.34 10.21
CA ASP A 27 -0.85 -24.20 10.10
C ASP A 27 -0.70 -25.15 8.91
N THR A 28 -0.82 -26.44 9.15
CA THR A 28 -0.65 -27.51 8.14
C THR A 28 -1.92 -27.84 7.38
N ARG A 29 -3.08 -27.28 7.76
CA ARG A 29 -4.34 -27.52 7.06
C ARG A 29 -4.30 -26.96 5.64
N THR A 30 -4.87 -27.69 4.70
CA THR A 30 -4.95 -27.31 3.28
C THR A 30 -6.11 -26.37 2.99
N THR A 31 -7.15 -26.39 3.82
CA THR A 31 -8.37 -25.58 3.69
C THR A 31 -8.28 -24.33 4.56
N LYS A 32 -7.30 -23.47 4.31
CA LYS A 32 -7.09 -22.24 5.07
C LYS A 32 -6.99 -21.03 4.15
N VAL A 33 -7.48 -19.87 4.60
CA VAL A 33 -7.41 -18.60 3.89
C VAL A 33 -6.77 -17.57 4.81
N ASN A 34 -5.79 -16.82 4.30
CA ASN A 34 -5.16 -15.73 5.03
C ASN A 34 -5.98 -14.45 4.88
N LEU A 35 -6.58 -13.99 5.97
CA LEU A 35 -7.33 -12.73 6.03
C LEU A 35 -6.63 -11.69 6.92
N GLY A 36 -5.35 -11.90 7.25
CA GLY A 36 -4.60 -11.05 8.18
C GLY A 36 -4.24 -9.68 7.64
N VAL A 37 -3.89 -9.58 6.38
CA VAL A 37 -3.49 -8.33 5.73
C VAL A 37 -4.25 -8.18 4.40
N GLY A 38 -4.79 -6.99 4.15
CA GLY A 38 -5.52 -6.67 2.92
C GLY A 38 -4.58 -6.55 1.72
N VAL A 39 -4.27 -7.67 1.08
CA VAL A 39 -3.46 -7.76 -0.13
C VAL A 39 -4.23 -8.53 -1.19
N TYR A 40 -4.17 -8.07 -2.43
CA TYR A 40 -4.77 -8.80 -3.55
C TYR A 40 -3.92 -10.03 -3.90
N PHE A 41 -4.58 -11.19 -3.94
CA PHE A 41 -3.99 -12.44 -4.42
C PHE A 41 -4.75 -12.91 -5.66
N ASP A 42 -4.02 -13.48 -6.62
CA ASP A 42 -4.61 -14.14 -7.78
C ASP A 42 -5.17 -15.53 -7.39
N ASP A 43 -5.78 -16.21 -8.36
CA ASP A 43 -6.37 -17.55 -8.16
C ASP A 43 -5.34 -18.63 -7.78
N ASN A 44 -4.06 -18.36 -7.97
CA ASN A 44 -2.95 -19.23 -7.56
C ASN A 44 -2.36 -18.84 -6.17
N GLY A 45 -2.98 -17.90 -5.46
CA GLY A 45 -2.51 -17.41 -4.18
C GLY A 45 -1.22 -16.59 -4.25
N LYS A 46 -0.92 -15.97 -5.39
CA LYS A 46 0.25 -15.11 -5.60
C LYS A 46 -0.18 -13.65 -5.72
N ILE A 47 0.70 -12.75 -5.30
CA ILE A 47 0.53 -11.32 -5.51
C ILE A 47 1.02 -11.00 -6.94
N PRO A 48 0.13 -10.65 -7.90
CA PRO A 48 0.54 -10.32 -9.24
C PRO A 48 1.10 -8.90 -9.33
N LEU A 49 2.08 -8.68 -10.18
CA LEU A 49 2.43 -7.34 -10.63
C LEU A 49 1.42 -6.91 -11.70
N LEU A 50 0.60 -5.91 -11.38
CA LEU A 50 -0.40 -5.39 -12.31
C LEU A 50 0.25 -4.80 -13.56
N ALA A 51 -0.27 -5.11 -14.74
CA ALA A 51 0.28 -4.65 -16.01
C ALA A 51 0.35 -3.12 -16.12
N ALA A 52 -0.63 -2.41 -15.58
CA ALA A 52 -0.64 -0.95 -15.54
C ALA A 52 0.49 -0.38 -14.67
N VAL A 53 0.76 -1.01 -13.53
CA VAL A 53 1.87 -0.60 -12.63
C VAL A 53 3.21 -0.82 -13.32
N LYS A 54 3.42 -2.00 -13.90
CA LYS A 54 4.64 -2.31 -14.65
C LYS A 54 4.89 -1.30 -15.77
N ALA A 55 3.88 -1.01 -16.59
CA ALA A 55 4.00 -0.05 -17.69
C ALA A 55 4.32 1.38 -17.19
N ALA A 56 3.73 1.80 -16.07
CA ALA A 56 4.00 3.09 -15.47
C ALA A 56 5.44 3.19 -14.92
N GLU A 57 5.93 2.14 -14.28
CA GLU A 57 7.31 2.06 -13.77
C GLU A 57 8.33 2.12 -14.91
N GLU A 58 8.11 1.34 -15.98
CA GLU A 58 8.97 1.34 -17.18
C GLU A 58 8.99 2.74 -17.86
N ALA A 59 7.83 3.36 -18.02
CA ALA A 59 7.71 4.70 -18.60
C ALA A 59 8.44 5.74 -17.72
N ARG A 60 8.29 5.67 -16.41
CA ARG A 60 8.96 6.56 -15.47
C ARG A 60 10.48 6.37 -15.47
N LEU A 61 10.94 5.13 -15.52
CA LEU A 61 12.37 4.82 -15.62
C LEU A 61 12.98 5.41 -16.90
N LYS A 62 12.29 5.20 -18.04
CA LYS A 62 12.71 5.72 -19.35
C LYS A 62 12.74 7.26 -19.40
N ALA A 63 11.74 7.91 -18.82
CA ALA A 63 11.65 9.37 -18.79
C ALA A 63 12.69 10.01 -17.84
N ALA A 64 13.17 9.26 -16.84
CA ALA A 64 14.16 9.70 -15.84
C ALA A 64 13.90 11.10 -15.29
N PRO A 65 12.68 11.45 -14.82
CA PRO A 65 12.38 12.80 -14.35
C PRO A 65 13.19 13.13 -13.09
N PRO A 66 13.50 14.41 -12.86
CA PRO A 66 14.20 14.84 -11.65
C PRO A 66 13.42 14.48 -10.38
N ARG A 67 14.14 14.31 -9.29
CA ARG A 67 13.59 13.98 -7.96
C ARG A 67 13.61 15.24 -7.09
N GLY A 68 12.61 16.10 -7.24
CA GLY A 68 12.45 17.32 -6.43
C GLY A 68 11.36 17.17 -5.38
N TYR A 69 11.19 18.21 -4.56
CA TYR A 69 10.04 18.34 -3.69
C TYR A 69 8.75 18.45 -4.51
N GLN A 70 7.70 17.85 -3.99
CA GLN A 70 6.36 17.95 -4.56
C GLN A 70 5.61 19.17 -4.01
N PRO A 71 4.59 19.70 -4.71
CA PRO A 71 3.64 20.62 -4.12
C PRO A 71 2.98 20.02 -2.85
N ILE A 72 2.46 20.89 -1.97
CA ILE A 72 1.83 20.46 -0.71
C ILE A 72 0.69 19.46 -0.96
N GLU A 73 -0.12 19.72 -1.98
CA GLU A 73 -1.23 18.86 -2.41
C GLU A 73 -0.81 17.66 -3.28
N GLY A 74 0.47 17.57 -3.63
CA GLY A 74 0.99 16.56 -4.57
C GLY A 74 0.87 16.98 -6.03
N PRO A 75 1.30 16.11 -6.98
CA PRO A 75 1.29 16.41 -8.40
C PRO A 75 -0.13 16.59 -8.95
N ALA A 76 -0.40 17.67 -9.67
CA ALA A 76 -1.72 17.91 -10.28
C ALA A 76 -2.17 16.77 -11.21
N ALA A 77 -1.24 16.15 -11.94
CA ALA A 77 -1.56 14.99 -12.78
C ALA A 77 -2.12 13.80 -12.00
N TYR A 78 -1.56 13.53 -10.82
CA TYR A 78 -2.08 12.51 -9.92
C TYR A 78 -3.48 12.88 -9.40
N ASN A 79 -3.62 14.09 -8.88
CA ASN A 79 -4.87 14.57 -8.30
C ASN A 79 -6.03 14.53 -9.32
N ASN A 80 -5.79 14.99 -10.55
CA ASN A 80 -6.77 14.97 -11.63
C ASN A 80 -7.13 13.53 -12.06
N ALA A 81 -6.13 12.64 -12.14
CA ALA A 81 -6.37 11.24 -12.49
C ALA A 81 -7.23 10.52 -11.44
N VAL A 82 -6.96 10.76 -10.14
CA VAL A 82 -7.74 10.19 -9.02
C VAL A 82 -9.17 10.71 -9.04
N GLN A 83 -9.39 12.01 -9.25
CA GLN A 83 -10.73 12.59 -9.37
C GLN A 83 -11.52 11.95 -10.51
N SER A 84 -10.89 11.83 -11.69
CA SER A 84 -11.52 11.24 -12.87
C SER A 84 -11.82 9.75 -12.68
N LEU A 85 -10.93 9.02 -12.00
CA LEU A 85 -11.13 7.60 -11.71
C LEU A 85 -12.29 7.37 -10.74
N LEU A 86 -12.38 8.19 -9.71
CA LEU A 86 -13.35 8.02 -8.63
C LEU A 86 -14.75 8.52 -9.01
N LEU A 87 -14.83 9.67 -9.67
CA LEU A 87 -16.08 10.40 -9.93
C LEU A 87 -16.53 10.34 -11.38
N GLY A 88 -15.69 9.84 -12.27
CA GLY A 88 -15.88 9.93 -13.72
C GLY A 88 -15.37 11.26 -14.28
N LYS A 89 -14.76 11.20 -15.48
CA LYS A 89 -14.13 12.36 -16.14
C LYS A 89 -15.09 13.51 -16.43
N ASP A 90 -16.38 13.21 -16.62
CA ASP A 90 -17.43 14.15 -16.96
C ASP A 90 -18.26 14.59 -15.74
N SER A 91 -17.77 14.33 -14.54
CA SER A 91 -18.45 14.65 -13.28
C SER A 91 -18.67 16.17 -13.14
N PRO A 92 -19.91 16.63 -12.89
CA PRO A 92 -20.19 18.03 -12.63
C PRO A 92 -19.49 18.55 -11.38
N LEU A 93 -19.17 17.71 -10.42
CA LEU A 93 -18.43 18.10 -9.22
C LEU A 93 -17.00 18.55 -9.58
N ILE A 94 -16.37 17.87 -10.54
CA ILE A 94 -15.03 18.24 -11.03
C ILE A 94 -15.14 19.54 -11.83
N ALA A 95 -16.10 19.60 -12.77
CA ALA A 95 -16.28 20.76 -13.65
C ALA A 95 -16.56 22.06 -12.87
N ASN A 96 -17.29 21.96 -11.77
CA ASN A 96 -17.67 23.09 -10.92
C ASN A 96 -16.63 23.41 -9.82
N GLY A 97 -15.49 22.71 -9.78
CA GLY A 97 -14.44 22.94 -8.77
C GLY A 97 -14.87 22.58 -7.34
N GLN A 98 -15.82 21.66 -7.18
CA GLN A 98 -16.33 21.23 -5.88
C GLN A 98 -15.54 20.10 -5.24
N VAL A 99 -14.43 19.67 -5.89
CA VAL A 99 -13.59 18.56 -5.44
C VAL A 99 -12.16 19.04 -5.28
N VAL A 100 -11.58 18.77 -4.13
CA VAL A 100 -10.15 18.96 -3.85
C VAL A 100 -9.53 17.60 -3.59
N THR A 101 -8.34 17.37 -4.13
CA THR A 101 -7.57 16.14 -3.92
C THR A 101 -6.17 16.51 -3.47
N ALA A 102 -5.68 15.82 -2.47
CA ALA A 102 -4.31 15.91 -2.02
C ALA A 102 -3.70 14.51 -1.89
N GLN A 103 -2.45 14.36 -2.35
CA GLN A 103 -1.70 13.14 -2.16
C GLN A 103 -1.21 13.03 -0.72
N ALA A 104 -1.39 11.88 -0.09
CA ALA A 104 -0.89 11.59 1.24
C ALA A 104 0.11 10.41 1.22
N LEU A 105 0.82 10.21 2.32
CA LEU A 105 1.76 9.08 2.50
C LEU A 105 0.98 7.81 2.87
N GLY A 106 0.52 7.09 1.86
CA GLY A 106 -0.29 5.89 2.02
C GLY A 106 -1.65 6.18 2.68
N GLY A 107 -2.42 5.12 2.92
CA GLY A 107 -3.71 5.23 3.61
C GLY A 107 -3.62 5.73 5.05
N THR A 108 -2.48 5.57 5.71
CA THR A 108 -2.27 6.08 7.08
C THR A 108 -2.11 7.60 7.11
N GLY A 109 -1.61 8.20 6.04
CA GLY A 109 -1.45 9.65 5.92
C GLY A 109 -2.71 10.37 5.43
N ALA A 110 -3.69 9.63 4.90
CA ALA A 110 -4.89 10.17 4.28
C ALA A 110 -6.01 10.53 5.28
#